data_918f8ee3826af871e12f5483e223f760
#
_entry.id   918f8ee3826af871e12f5483e223f760
#
_cell.length_a   1.000
_cell.length_b   1.000
_cell.length_c   1.000
_cell.angle_alpha   90.00
_cell.angle_beta   90.00
_cell.angle_gamma   90.00
#
_symmetry.space_group_name_H-M   'P 1'
#
loop_
_entity.id
_entity.type
_entity.pdbx_description
1 polymer ?
#
loop_
_entity_poly.entity_id
_entity_poly.type
_entity_poly.pdbx_seq_one_letter_code
_entity_poly.pdbx_strand_id
1 'polypeptide(L)'
;FAQSIIERVIEEMAKGDASKADAIRARCIDILGSSLTSVKAGSEEAEGVKQALIEADMWSQYLEVGIGPDAEVFTKAQPMSSVGWGADVGLHPVSEWNNPEPEIVLAVNSLGAVKGATLGNDVNLRDVEGRSALLLGKAKDNNASSAIGPFIRLFDDGYGIDDVRRAELELEVTGEDGFALRGQSSMSQISRDPLDL
;
A
#
# COMPACT_ATOMS: atom_id res chain seq x y z
N PHE A 1 4.08 -1.66 -8.16
CA PHE A 1 2.81 -1.12 -7.61
C PHE A 1 1.63 -1.33 -8.57
N ALA A 2 1.76 -0.97 -9.86
CA ALA A 2 0.72 -1.26 -10.84
C ALA A 2 0.41 -2.77 -10.92
N GLN A 3 1.43 -3.63 -10.85
CA GLN A 3 1.23 -5.08 -10.78
C GLN A 3 0.52 -5.49 -9.47
N SER A 4 0.81 -4.85 -8.34
CA SER A 4 0.12 -5.10 -7.07
C SER A 4 -1.31 -4.56 -7.05
N ILE A 5 -1.60 -3.45 -7.72
CA ILE A 5 -2.96 -2.94 -7.88
C ILE A 5 -3.79 -3.88 -8.75
N ILE A 6 -3.23 -4.36 -9.86
CA ILE A 6 -3.91 -5.36 -10.70
C ILE A 6 -4.18 -6.63 -9.91
N GLU A 7 -3.21 -7.14 -9.17
CA GLU A 7 -3.40 -8.34 -8.33
C GLU A 7 -4.49 -8.10 -7.27
N ARG A 8 -4.54 -6.91 -6.64
CA ARG A 8 -5.64 -6.54 -5.72
C ARG A 8 -7.01 -6.51 -6.40
N VAL A 9 -7.10 -5.93 -7.59
CA VAL A 9 -8.34 -5.93 -8.38
C VAL A 9 -8.75 -7.36 -8.74
N ILE A 10 -7.79 -8.19 -9.14
CA ILE A 10 -8.01 -9.59 -9.45
C ILE A 10 -8.53 -10.34 -8.21
N GLU A 11 -7.90 -10.18 -7.05
CA GLU A 11 -8.32 -10.79 -5.80
C GLU A 11 -9.74 -10.36 -5.39
N GLU A 12 -10.04 -9.06 -5.48
CA GLU A 12 -11.34 -8.51 -5.15
C GLU A 12 -12.44 -9.06 -6.06
N MET A 13 -12.21 -9.09 -7.38
CA MET A 13 -13.16 -9.57 -8.36
C MET A 13 -13.28 -11.10 -8.37
N ALA A 14 -12.19 -11.81 -8.13
CA ALA A 14 -12.16 -13.26 -8.11
C ALA A 14 -12.71 -13.86 -6.81
N LYS A 15 -12.68 -13.11 -5.70
CA LYS A 15 -13.14 -13.57 -4.37
C LYS A 15 -12.59 -14.94 -3.96
N GLY A 16 -11.29 -15.17 -4.26
CA GLY A 16 -10.61 -16.44 -3.97
C GLY A 16 -10.80 -17.56 -5.01
N ASP A 17 -11.50 -17.31 -6.13
CA ASP A 17 -11.63 -18.25 -7.24
C ASP A 17 -10.44 -18.13 -8.22
N ALA A 18 -9.54 -19.11 -8.20
CA ALA A 18 -8.33 -19.10 -9.02
C ALA A 18 -8.62 -19.05 -10.52
N SER A 19 -9.69 -19.72 -11.00
CA SER A 19 -10.05 -19.73 -12.43
C SER A 19 -10.56 -18.38 -12.91
N LYS A 20 -11.30 -17.67 -12.05
CA LYS A 20 -11.70 -16.29 -12.27
C LYS A 20 -10.51 -15.34 -12.26
N ALA A 21 -9.59 -15.50 -11.30
CA ALA A 21 -8.39 -14.67 -11.20
C ALA A 21 -7.58 -14.71 -12.50
N ASP A 22 -7.36 -15.89 -13.07
CA ASP A 22 -6.62 -16.05 -14.34
C ASP A 22 -7.33 -15.40 -15.52
N ALA A 23 -8.66 -15.54 -15.61
CA ALA A 23 -9.46 -14.90 -16.66
C ALA A 23 -9.43 -13.36 -16.55
N ILE A 24 -9.51 -12.83 -15.35
CA ILE A 24 -9.42 -11.36 -15.09
C ILE A 24 -8.01 -10.87 -15.43
N ARG A 25 -6.97 -11.59 -15.02
CA ARG A 25 -5.57 -11.26 -15.33
C ARG A 25 -5.32 -11.18 -16.84
N ALA A 26 -5.78 -12.18 -17.58
CA ALA A 26 -5.67 -12.21 -19.03
C ALA A 26 -6.38 -11.01 -19.68
N ARG A 27 -7.56 -10.64 -19.20
CA ARG A 27 -8.33 -9.50 -19.68
C ARG A 27 -7.66 -8.16 -19.33
N CYS A 28 -7.07 -8.03 -18.13
CA CYS A 28 -6.28 -6.86 -17.78
C CYS A 28 -5.08 -6.68 -18.72
N ILE A 29 -4.36 -7.73 -19.01
CA ILE A 29 -3.19 -7.71 -19.91
C ILE A 29 -3.62 -7.33 -21.34
N ASP A 30 -4.76 -7.81 -21.81
CA ASP A 30 -5.29 -7.53 -23.15
C ASP A 30 -5.68 -6.05 -23.30
N ILE A 31 -6.31 -5.45 -22.27
CA ILE A 31 -6.75 -4.05 -22.28
C ILE A 31 -5.57 -3.09 -22.10
N LEU A 32 -4.63 -3.42 -21.23
CA LEU A 32 -3.64 -2.49 -20.71
C LEU A 32 -2.24 -2.70 -21.27
N GLY A 33 -1.97 -3.87 -21.86
CA GLY A 33 -0.63 -4.19 -22.38
C GLY A 33 0.46 -3.99 -21.35
N SER A 34 1.62 -3.45 -21.79
CA SER A 34 2.74 -3.10 -20.91
C SER A 34 2.61 -1.71 -20.25
N SER A 35 1.54 -0.98 -20.54
CA SER A 35 1.42 0.44 -20.17
C SER A 35 1.25 0.68 -18.66
N LEU A 36 0.69 -0.27 -17.90
CA LEU A 36 0.37 -0.06 -16.47
C LEU A 36 1.58 0.13 -15.54
N THR A 37 2.74 -0.38 -15.92
CA THR A 37 3.93 -0.25 -15.07
C THR A 37 4.59 1.13 -15.14
N SER A 38 4.20 1.96 -16.12
CA SER A 38 4.78 3.28 -16.36
C SER A 38 3.80 4.45 -16.21
N VAL A 39 2.51 4.18 -15.97
CA VAL A 39 1.49 5.23 -15.84
C VAL A 39 1.72 6.07 -14.59
N LYS A 40 1.91 7.37 -14.78
CA LYS A 40 2.01 8.33 -13.68
C LYS A 40 0.62 8.65 -13.15
N ALA A 41 0.43 8.57 -11.83
CA ALA A 41 -0.84 8.90 -11.17
C ALA A 41 -1.29 10.32 -11.54
N GLY A 42 -2.59 10.49 -11.86
CA GLY A 42 -3.20 11.77 -12.23
C GLY A 42 -2.81 12.32 -13.60
N SER A 43 -2.10 11.55 -14.44
CA SER A 43 -1.74 11.96 -15.81
C SER A 43 -2.90 11.75 -16.80
N GLU A 44 -2.79 12.37 -17.98
CA GLU A 44 -3.75 12.14 -19.09
C GLU A 44 -3.75 10.65 -19.52
N GLU A 45 -2.60 9.99 -19.43
CA GLU A 45 -2.48 8.56 -19.72
C GLU A 45 -3.24 7.72 -18.66
N ALA A 46 -3.16 8.10 -17.38
CA ALA A 46 -3.94 7.47 -16.32
C ALA A 46 -5.44 7.63 -16.54
N GLU A 47 -5.89 8.80 -16.99
CA GLU A 47 -7.30 9.02 -17.33
C GLU A 47 -7.74 8.16 -18.52
N GLY A 48 -6.90 8.00 -19.55
CA GLY A 48 -7.16 7.09 -20.66
C GLY A 48 -7.31 5.63 -20.22
N VAL A 49 -6.44 5.16 -19.34
CA VAL A 49 -6.52 3.84 -18.73
C VAL A 49 -7.79 3.68 -17.90
N LYS A 50 -8.15 4.71 -17.11
CA LYS A 50 -9.39 4.74 -16.32
C LYS A 50 -10.62 4.54 -17.20
N GLN A 51 -10.74 5.28 -18.30
CA GLN A 51 -11.87 5.16 -19.21
C GLN A 51 -11.97 3.76 -19.81
N ALA A 52 -10.87 3.18 -20.26
CA ALA A 52 -10.85 1.84 -20.82
C ALA A 52 -11.27 0.77 -19.79
N LEU A 53 -10.86 0.93 -18.53
CA LEU A 53 -11.24 0.02 -17.46
C LEU A 53 -12.71 0.18 -17.03
N ILE A 54 -13.24 1.42 -17.06
CA ILE A 54 -14.68 1.67 -16.82
C ILE A 54 -15.52 1.00 -17.91
N GLU A 55 -15.16 1.15 -19.19
CA GLU A 55 -15.86 0.51 -20.31
C GLU A 55 -15.82 -1.03 -20.23
N ALA A 56 -14.76 -1.57 -19.64
CA ALA A 56 -14.60 -3.01 -19.42
C ALA A 56 -15.28 -3.54 -18.13
N ASP A 57 -15.92 -2.64 -17.34
CA ASP A 57 -16.49 -2.96 -16.01
C ASP A 57 -15.42 -3.53 -15.02
N MET A 58 -14.22 -2.93 -15.08
CA MET A 58 -13.06 -3.35 -14.29
C MET A 58 -12.50 -2.25 -13.40
N TRP A 59 -13.14 -1.08 -13.35
CA TRP A 59 -12.72 0.01 -12.49
C TRP A 59 -13.09 -0.26 -11.03
N SER A 60 -12.17 0.05 -10.11
CA SER A 60 -12.39 -0.11 -8.68
C SER A 60 -11.88 1.10 -7.89
N GLN A 61 -12.33 1.22 -6.63
CA GLN A 61 -11.84 2.24 -5.70
C GLN A 61 -10.33 2.16 -5.46
N TYR A 62 -9.72 0.98 -5.57
CA TYR A 62 -8.27 0.80 -5.41
C TYR A 62 -7.50 1.35 -6.62
N LEU A 63 -8.06 1.22 -7.81
CA LEU A 63 -7.49 1.85 -9.01
C LEU A 63 -7.61 3.37 -8.95
N GLU A 64 -8.73 3.89 -8.41
CA GLU A 64 -8.91 5.33 -8.23
C GLU A 64 -7.80 5.94 -7.38
N VAL A 65 -7.48 5.37 -6.22
CA VAL A 65 -6.41 5.90 -5.36
C VAL A 65 -5.01 5.53 -5.86
N GLY A 66 -4.89 4.49 -6.67
CA GLY A 66 -3.62 4.02 -7.22
C GLY A 66 -3.07 4.88 -8.36
N ILE A 67 -3.92 5.21 -9.34
CA ILE A 67 -3.54 5.94 -10.55
C ILE A 67 -4.36 7.21 -10.80
N GLY A 68 -5.41 7.47 -10.02
CA GLY A 68 -6.19 8.70 -10.07
C GLY A 68 -5.40 9.92 -9.56
N PRO A 69 -6.00 11.12 -9.62
CA PRO A 69 -5.33 12.36 -9.22
C PRO A 69 -5.06 12.42 -7.70
N ASP A 70 -5.92 11.82 -6.90
CA ASP A 70 -5.88 11.93 -5.44
C ASP A 70 -5.39 10.63 -4.80
N ALA A 71 -4.46 10.75 -3.83
CA ALA A 71 -3.99 9.62 -3.06
C ALA A 71 -5.00 9.24 -1.96
N GLU A 72 -4.96 7.98 -1.53
CA GLU A 72 -5.61 7.58 -0.30
C GLU A 72 -4.83 8.13 0.91
N VAL A 73 -5.48 8.95 1.72
CA VAL A 73 -4.89 9.53 2.93
C VAL A 73 -5.83 9.31 4.11
N PHE A 74 -5.32 8.79 5.21
CA PHE A 74 -6.09 8.53 6.43
C PHE A 74 -5.21 8.66 7.69
N THR A 75 -5.84 8.86 8.84
CA THR A 75 -5.15 8.79 10.12
C THR A 75 -4.94 7.34 10.50
N LYS A 76 -3.68 6.90 10.48
CA LYS A 76 -3.31 5.53 10.84
C LYS A 76 -3.34 5.28 12.35
N ALA A 77 -2.85 6.24 13.12
CA ALA A 77 -2.74 6.09 14.56
C ALA A 77 -2.74 7.44 15.28
N GLN A 78 -3.26 7.46 16.48
CA GLN A 78 -3.05 8.58 17.39
C GLN A 78 -1.58 8.63 17.84
N PRO A 79 -1.02 9.81 18.19
CA PRO A 79 0.42 9.95 18.49
C PRO A 79 0.96 8.95 19.52
N MET A 80 0.15 8.53 20.48
CA MET A 80 0.55 7.63 21.55
C MET A 80 0.10 6.18 21.35
N SER A 81 -0.49 5.83 20.20
CA SER A 81 -0.97 4.48 19.93
C SER A 81 -0.09 3.69 18.96
N SER A 82 0.91 4.33 18.37
CA SER A 82 1.96 3.61 17.63
C SER A 82 2.95 2.97 18.59
N VAL A 83 3.45 1.80 18.20
CA VAL A 83 4.48 1.07 18.95
C VAL A 83 5.83 1.13 18.25
N GLY A 84 6.90 0.87 18.99
CA GLY A 84 8.25 0.80 18.45
C GLY A 84 8.63 -0.58 17.96
N TRP A 85 9.84 -0.68 17.42
CA TRP A 85 10.43 -1.93 16.99
C TRP A 85 10.50 -2.97 18.13
N GLY A 86 10.13 -4.21 17.84
CA GLY A 86 10.17 -5.32 18.80
C GLY A 86 8.97 -5.37 19.75
N ALA A 87 8.03 -4.44 19.68
CA ALA A 87 6.80 -4.50 20.45
C ALA A 87 5.70 -5.27 19.69
N ASP A 88 4.78 -5.85 20.43
CA ASP A 88 3.60 -6.49 19.86
C ASP A 88 2.67 -5.43 19.25
N VAL A 89 2.10 -5.74 18.08
CA VAL A 89 1.07 -4.92 17.46
C VAL A 89 -0.32 -5.34 17.91
N GLY A 90 -1.24 -4.36 17.97
CA GLY A 90 -2.63 -4.60 18.34
C GLY A 90 -3.47 -5.01 17.14
N LEU A 91 -4.29 -6.04 17.33
CA LEU A 91 -5.30 -6.48 16.37
C LEU A 91 -6.68 -6.38 17.00
N HIS A 92 -7.63 -5.77 16.30
CA HIS A 92 -9.00 -5.69 16.78
C HIS A 92 -9.65 -7.09 16.72
N PRO A 93 -10.28 -7.58 17.81
CA PRO A 93 -10.81 -8.95 17.88
C PRO A 93 -11.97 -9.26 16.92
N VAL A 94 -12.48 -8.26 16.20
CA VAL A 94 -13.50 -8.45 15.16
C VAL A 94 -12.89 -9.02 13.86
N SER A 95 -11.57 -8.92 13.69
CA SER A 95 -10.89 -9.34 12.47
C SER A 95 -10.41 -10.78 12.58
N GLU A 96 -10.72 -11.56 11.55
CA GLU A 96 -10.23 -12.92 11.35
C GLU A 96 -9.18 -13.00 10.22
N TRP A 97 -9.04 -11.93 9.45
CA TRP A 97 -8.05 -11.82 8.39
C TRP A 97 -7.35 -10.46 8.44
N ASN A 98 -6.18 -10.44 9.01
CA ASN A 98 -5.33 -9.26 9.14
C ASN A 98 -3.95 -9.53 8.53
N ASN A 99 -3.25 -8.47 8.17
CA ASN A 99 -1.94 -8.58 7.54
C ASN A 99 -1.03 -7.40 7.92
N PRO A 100 0.30 -7.60 7.95
CA PRO A 100 1.25 -6.51 7.95
C PRO A 100 1.28 -5.81 6.59
N GLU A 101 1.51 -4.51 6.59
CA GLU A 101 1.79 -3.71 5.40
C GLU A 101 3.09 -2.94 5.64
N PRO A 102 4.23 -3.47 5.16
CA PRO A 102 5.52 -2.80 5.33
C PRO A 102 5.60 -1.56 4.45
N GLU A 103 6.03 -0.46 5.04
CA GLU A 103 6.04 0.84 4.39
C GLU A 103 7.30 1.63 4.73
N ILE A 104 7.60 2.64 3.90
CA ILE A 104 8.53 3.71 4.26
C ILE A 104 7.74 4.79 5.02
N VAL A 105 8.28 5.19 6.15
CA VAL A 105 7.74 6.28 6.97
C VAL A 105 8.64 7.51 6.84
N LEU A 106 8.08 8.64 6.47
CA LEU A 106 8.78 9.93 6.39
C LEU A 106 8.61 10.72 7.69
N ALA A 107 9.72 11.18 8.24
CA ALA A 107 9.71 12.12 9.36
C ALA A 107 9.58 13.54 8.81
N VAL A 108 8.46 14.20 9.10
CA VAL A 108 8.13 15.54 8.61
C VAL A 108 8.09 16.53 9.77
N ASN A 109 8.70 17.69 9.60
CA ASN A 109 8.66 18.74 10.60
C ASN A 109 7.40 19.62 10.50
N SER A 110 7.23 20.55 11.44
CA SER A 110 6.07 21.46 11.50
C SER A 110 5.94 22.43 10.30
N LEU A 111 6.96 22.51 9.45
CA LEU A 111 6.96 23.33 8.24
C LEU A 111 6.64 22.50 6.98
N GLY A 112 6.27 21.22 7.13
CA GLY A 112 6.03 20.31 6.01
C GLY A 112 7.29 19.77 5.36
N ALA A 113 8.49 20.03 5.90
CA ALA A 113 9.73 19.54 5.30
C ALA A 113 10.09 18.15 5.82
N VAL A 114 10.34 17.22 4.90
CA VAL A 114 10.84 15.87 5.21
C VAL A 114 12.27 15.97 5.74
N LYS A 115 12.54 15.32 6.85
CA LYS A 115 13.82 15.36 7.58
C LYS A 115 14.53 14.02 7.66
N GLY A 116 13.86 12.93 7.30
CA GLY A 116 14.42 11.58 7.34
C GLY A 116 13.37 10.55 7.03
N ALA A 117 13.79 9.30 7.03
CA ALA A 117 12.93 8.16 6.78
C ALA A 117 13.24 7.00 7.73
N THR A 118 12.26 6.13 7.91
CA THR A 118 12.36 4.87 8.62
C THR A 118 11.41 3.85 8.01
N LEU A 119 11.31 2.68 8.63
CA LEU A 119 10.35 1.65 8.27
C LEU A 119 9.10 1.74 9.15
N GLY A 120 7.98 1.30 8.62
CA GLY A 120 6.73 1.16 9.34
C GLY A 120 5.98 -0.10 8.98
N ASN A 121 5.01 -0.42 9.82
CA ASN A 121 4.03 -1.45 9.58
C ASN A 121 2.64 -0.84 9.75
N ASP A 122 1.93 -0.63 8.65
CA ASP A 122 0.52 -0.27 8.63
C ASP A 122 -0.31 -1.54 8.78
N VAL A 123 -0.48 -2.01 10.01
CA VAL A 123 -1.26 -3.22 10.30
C VAL A 123 -2.70 -3.04 9.83
N ASN A 124 -3.17 -3.95 9.00
CA ASN A 124 -4.47 -3.87 8.36
C ASN A 124 -5.43 -4.97 8.83
N LEU A 125 -6.68 -4.60 9.07
CA LEU A 125 -7.78 -5.54 9.22
C LEU A 125 -8.42 -5.77 7.85
N ARG A 126 -7.85 -6.68 7.06
CA ARG A 126 -8.17 -6.88 5.64
C ARG A 126 -9.63 -7.23 5.39
N ASP A 127 -10.22 -8.04 6.25
CA ASP A 127 -11.64 -8.41 6.18
C ASP A 127 -12.59 -7.25 6.53
N VAL A 128 -12.13 -6.24 7.27
CA VAL A 128 -12.89 -5.03 7.57
C VAL A 128 -12.76 -4.02 6.43
N GLU A 129 -11.55 -3.77 5.96
CA GLU A 129 -11.25 -2.87 4.83
C GLU A 129 -12.01 -3.27 3.57
N GLY A 130 -11.98 -4.56 3.22
CA GLY A 130 -12.62 -5.10 2.02
C GLY A 130 -14.15 -5.02 1.99
N ARG A 131 -14.80 -4.65 3.11
CA ARG A 131 -16.26 -4.52 3.14
C ARG A 131 -16.76 -3.19 2.60
N SER A 132 -16.05 -2.11 2.85
CA SER A 132 -16.44 -0.76 2.41
C SER A 132 -15.31 0.24 2.64
N ALA A 133 -15.11 1.15 1.70
CA ALA A 133 -14.22 2.30 1.87
C ALA A 133 -14.58 3.17 3.10
N LEU A 134 -15.84 3.18 3.52
CA LEU A 134 -16.30 3.90 4.72
C LEU A 134 -15.83 3.25 6.03
N LEU A 135 -15.26 2.05 5.98
CA LEU A 135 -14.71 1.35 7.12
C LEU A 135 -13.18 1.47 7.24
N LEU A 136 -12.54 2.28 6.40
CA LEU A 136 -11.09 2.46 6.40
C LEU A 136 -10.56 2.83 7.78
N GLY A 137 -11.18 3.80 8.48
CA GLY A 137 -10.80 4.16 9.84
C GLY A 137 -10.85 2.99 10.82
N LYS A 138 -11.88 2.13 10.73
CA LYS A 138 -11.98 0.93 11.57
C LYS A 138 -10.93 -0.12 11.21
N ALA A 139 -10.58 -0.23 9.94
CA ALA A 139 -9.57 -1.19 9.47
C ALA A 139 -8.14 -0.79 9.89
N LYS A 140 -7.87 0.51 9.98
CA LYS A 140 -6.53 1.07 10.08
C LYS A 140 -6.21 1.70 11.45
N ASP A 141 -7.12 2.47 12.05
CA ASP A 141 -6.88 3.23 13.29
C ASP A 141 -7.33 2.42 14.51
N ASN A 142 -6.47 1.52 14.97
CA ASN A 142 -6.66 0.73 16.18
C ASN A 142 -5.48 0.92 17.13
N ASN A 143 -5.68 0.67 18.42
CA ASN A 143 -4.59 0.74 19.40
C ASN A 143 -3.45 -0.21 19.03
N ALA A 144 -2.23 0.32 18.99
CA ALA A 144 -1.02 -0.41 18.65
C ALA A 144 -1.02 -1.06 17.25
N SER A 145 -1.91 -0.66 16.35
CA SER A 145 -1.96 -1.19 14.97
C SER A 145 -0.98 -0.51 14.01
N SER A 146 -0.04 0.24 14.53
CA SER A 146 1.05 0.88 13.80
C SER A 146 2.36 0.64 14.52
N ALA A 147 3.39 0.16 13.83
CA ALA A 147 4.73 0.06 14.37
C ALA A 147 5.70 0.89 13.52
N ILE A 148 6.61 1.62 14.17
CA ILE A 148 7.57 2.51 13.50
C ILE A 148 8.97 2.29 14.08
N GLY A 149 9.96 2.16 13.24
CA GLY A 149 11.35 2.04 13.68
C GLY A 149 12.21 1.14 12.77
N PRO A 150 13.39 0.68 13.27
CA PRO A 150 13.94 0.93 14.61
C PRO A 150 14.52 2.32 14.82
N PHE A 151 15.05 2.99 13.77
CA PHE A 151 15.70 4.29 13.83
C PHE A 151 15.25 5.16 12.65
N ILE A 152 15.11 6.46 12.86
CA ILE A 152 14.95 7.42 11.77
C ILE A 152 16.34 7.75 11.23
N ARG A 153 16.59 7.44 9.95
CA ARG A 153 17.75 7.93 9.23
C ARG A 153 17.48 9.36 8.78
N LEU A 154 18.14 10.32 9.40
CA LEU A 154 18.01 11.73 9.04
C LEU A 154 18.67 12.00 7.69
N PHE A 155 18.12 12.95 6.95
CA PHE A 155 18.69 13.42 5.69
C PHE A 155 19.92 14.27 5.94
N ASP A 156 20.96 14.03 5.14
CA ASP A 156 22.24 14.73 5.13
C ASP A 156 22.84 14.70 3.71
N ASP A 157 24.12 15.06 3.56
CA ASP A 157 24.80 15.11 2.27
C ASP A 157 24.94 13.72 1.61
N GLY A 158 24.78 12.63 2.35
CA GLY A 158 24.93 11.25 1.87
C GLY A 158 23.63 10.46 1.80
N TYR A 159 22.50 11.02 2.22
CA TYR A 159 21.19 10.35 2.21
C TYR A 159 20.05 11.36 2.13
N GLY A 160 19.19 11.22 1.15
CA GLY A 160 18.10 12.14 0.90
C GLY A 160 16.86 11.46 0.32
N ILE A 161 15.92 12.27 -0.14
CA ILE A 161 14.65 11.79 -0.70
C ILE A 161 14.84 10.90 -1.93
N ASP A 162 15.88 11.12 -2.71
CA ASP A 162 16.18 10.28 -3.89
C ASP A 162 16.61 8.86 -3.51
N ASP A 163 17.18 8.68 -2.32
CA ASP A 163 17.48 7.34 -1.80
C ASP A 163 16.20 6.64 -1.36
N VAL A 164 15.26 7.38 -0.77
CA VAL A 164 13.93 6.87 -0.45
C VAL A 164 13.18 6.42 -1.71
N ARG A 165 13.23 7.21 -2.79
CA ARG A 165 12.59 6.87 -4.07
C ARG A 165 13.09 5.57 -4.70
N ARG A 166 14.27 5.11 -4.29
CA ARG A 166 14.91 3.88 -4.79
C ARG A 166 14.97 2.76 -3.76
N ALA A 167 14.39 2.98 -2.58
CA ALA A 167 14.46 1.99 -1.51
C ALA A 167 13.78 0.67 -1.91
N GLU A 168 14.46 -0.42 -1.60
CA GLU A 168 13.94 -1.79 -1.73
C GLU A 168 13.55 -2.27 -0.34
N LEU A 169 12.39 -2.89 -0.23
CA LEU A 169 11.85 -3.41 1.02
C LEU A 169 11.71 -4.93 0.93
N GLU A 170 12.09 -5.59 2.00
CA GLU A 170 11.83 -7.01 2.19
C GLU A 170 10.91 -7.20 3.39
N LEU A 171 9.96 -8.13 3.26
CA LEU A 171 9.07 -8.59 4.31
C LEU A 171 9.31 -10.06 4.58
N GLU A 172 9.47 -10.42 5.82
CA GLU A 172 9.41 -11.81 6.27
C GLU A 172 8.37 -11.95 7.39
N VAL A 173 7.45 -12.88 7.22
CA VAL A 173 6.44 -13.23 8.23
C VAL A 173 6.63 -14.70 8.58
N THR A 174 6.75 -14.98 9.87
CA THR A 174 6.88 -16.35 10.38
C THR A 174 5.83 -16.62 11.45
N GLY A 175 5.24 -17.80 11.45
CA GLY A 175 4.30 -18.27 12.46
C GLY A 175 4.87 -19.38 13.33
N GLU A 176 4.35 -19.53 14.54
CA GLU A 176 4.72 -20.61 15.46
C GLU A 176 4.33 -21.99 14.93
N ASP A 177 3.37 -22.04 14.02
CA ASP A 177 2.90 -23.24 13.31
C ASP A 177 3.79 -23.66 12.13
N GLY A 178 4.89 -22.94 11.90
CA GLY A 178 5.80 -23.15 10.77
C GLY A 178 5.42 -22.37 9.51
N PHE A 179 4.43 -21.49 9.57
CA PHE A 179 4.13 -20.58 8.48
C PHE A 179 5.34 -19.70 8.18
N ALA A 180 5.64 -19.50 6.90
CA ALA A 180 6.67 -18.57 6.43
C ALA A 180 6.25 -17.92 5.12
N LEU A 181 6.34 -16.60 5.07
CA LEU A 181 6.08 -15.82 3.87
C LEU A 181 7.22 -14.81 3.68
N ARG A 182 7.69 -14.66 2.47
CA ARG A 182 8.63 -13.60 2.07
C ARG A 182 8.02 -12.77 0.96
N GLY A 183 8.12 -11.45 1.10
CA GLY A 183 7.68 -10.48 0.11
C GLY A 183 8.78 -9.46 -0.17
N GLN A 184 8.71 -8.84 -1.33
CA GLN A 184 9.59 -7.75 -1.75
C GLN A 184 8.78 -6.63 -2.37
N SER A 185 9.21 -5.39 -2.17
CA SER A 185 8.63 -4.20 -2.77
C SER A 185 9.72 -3.20 -3.09
N SER A 186 9.48 -2.35 -4.08
CA SER A 186 10.41 -1.29 -4.47
C SER A 186 9.67 0.05 -4.56
N MET A 187 10.23 1.07 -3.91
CA MET A 187 9.72 2.43 -4.01
C MET A 187 9.78 2.98 -5.45
N SER A 188 10.73 2.49 -6.26
CA SER A 188 10.85 2.87 -7.67
C SER A 188 9.68 2.41 -8.55
N GLN A 189 8.86 1.46 -8.07
CA GLN A 189 7.67 0.98 -8.76
C GLN A 189 6.39 1.71 -8.35
N ILE A 190 6.48 2.65 -7.42
CA ILE A 190 5.33 3.47 -7.00
C ILE A 190 5.19 4.65 -7.96
N SER A 191 4.02 4.79 -8.57
CA SER A 191 3.74 5.83 -9.58
C SER A 191 3.64 7.24 -8.98
N ARG A 192 3.32 7.34 -7.68
CA ARG A 192 3.19 8.61 -6.96
C ARG A 192 4.49 8.94 -6.23
N ASP A 193 4.96 10.17 -6.38
CA ASP A 193 6.13 10.64 -5.62
C ASP A 193 5.80 10.73 -4.13
N PRO A 194 6.71 10.31 -3.22
CA PRO A 194 6.45 10.39 -1.78
C PRO A 194 6.29 11.82 -1.24
N LEU A 195 6.61 12.85 -2.03
CA LEU A 195 6.37 14.25 -1.67
C LEU A 195 5.03 14.80 -2.17
N ASP A 196 4.25 14.00 -2.89
CA ASP A 196 2.91 14.40 -3.37
C ASP A 196 1.81 14.17 -2.32
N LEU A 197 2.16 13.65 -1.13
CA LEU A 197 1.24 13.27 -0.05
C LEU A 197 1.06 14.38 1.00
#